data_03ce4cb84d1923c26636e681cf2f2803
#
_entry.id   03ce4cb84d1923c26636e681cf2f2803
#
_cell.length_a   1.000
_cell.length_b   1.000
_cell.length_c   1.000
_cell.angle_alpha   90.00
_cell.angle_beta   90.00
_cell.angle_gamma   90.00
#
_symmetry.space_group_name_H-M   'P 1'
#
loop_
_entity.id
_entity.type
_entity.pdbx_description
1 polymer ?
#
loop_
_entity_poly.entity_id
_entity_poly.type
_entity_poly.pdbx_seq_one_letter_code
_entity_poly.pdbx_strand_id
1 'polypeptide(L)'
;MARIKMPAARSTAKEITFEEAFHIFLTDSAARGLAEKTLKTYCTHLRDISHYFDISTPLGKLSRHKMNEMVVAMRESGLATNSISSYVRVTTTFLNWCRREKYCDVEMPKYKPEETVKETYTDEDLLRLLERPSPSCRFSVYRTWVIINFLLNSGCRAATVRSIKNCDVDLEQHQVITRHNKNKKVQVIPLCRQMVTILREYQQIRGGAAEDYLFCNECGEQLTESALRQGIARYNQSRGVSKTGTHLFRHTFARKYLMDCGGNAFTLQKLLGHSTLKMTKHYCNIFDADIAKNFDECSPLAQIKSSRQTIRR
;
A
#
# COMPACT_ATOMS: atom_id res chain seq x y z
N MET A 1 -13.08 28.29 3.17
CA MET A 1 -11.94 28.43 2.22
C MET A 1 -11.07 29.58 2.69
N ALA A 2 -9.91 29.30 3.27
CA ALA A 2 -8.98 30.34 3.68
C ALA A 2 -8.26 30.88 2.44
N ARG A 3 -8.41 32.17 2.15
CA ARG A 3 -7.69 32.87 1.10
C ARG A 3 -6.20 32.92 1.46
N ILE A 4 -5.37 32.28 0.65
CA ILE A 4 -3.91 32.42 0.72
C ILE A 4 -3.57 33.84 0.26
N LYS A 5 -3.03 34.70 1.15
CA LYS A 5 -2.46 35.99 0.78
C LYS A 5 -1.20 35.74 -0.04
N MET A 6 -1.22 36.15 -1.30
CA MET A 6 0.01 36.21 -2.14
C MET A 6 0.93 37.31 -1.58
N PRO A 7 2.21 37.04 -1.34
CA PRO A 7 3.16 38.10 -1.04
C PRO A 7 3.40 38.95 -2.27
N ALA A 8 3.26 40.27 -2.12
CA ALA A 8 3.63 41.24 -3.13
C ALA A 8 5.14 41.43 -3.14
N ALA A 9 5.67 41.59 -4.37
CA ALA A 9 7.03 41.98 -4.76
C ALA A 9 8.09 40.86 -4.78
N ARG A 10 8.82 40.83 -5.90
CA ARG A 10 9.99 40.01 -6.21
C ARG A 10 11.10 40.23 -5.17
N SER A 11 11.11 39.45 -4.11
CA SER A 11 12.31 39.17 -3.32
C SER A 11 13.32 38.52 -4.24
N THR A 12 14.58 38.94 -4.17
CA THR A 12 15.68 38.29 -4.89
C THR A 12 15.66 36.81 -4.52
N ALA A 13 15.83 35.91 -5.47
CA ALA A 13 15.68 34.45 -5.30
C ALA A 13 16.47 33.83 -4.11
N LYS A 14 17.42 34.62 -3.55
CA LYS A 14 18.24 34.23 -2.38
C LYS A 14 17.64 34.58 -1.01
N GLU A 15 16.61 35.42 -0.94
CA GLU A 15 16.01 35.89 0.30
C GLU A 15 14.74 35.10 0.70
N ILE A 16 14.14 34.36 -0.25
CA ILE A 16 12.96 33.54 0.02
C ILE A 16 13.30 32.42 1.00
N THR A 17 12.43 32.20 2.00
CA THR A 17 12.61 31.15 3.00
C THR A 17 12.26 29.77 2.44
N PHE A 18 12.70 28.72 3.12
CA PHE A 18 12.34 27.34 2.77
C PHE A 18 10.81 27.16 2.77
N GLU A 19 10.11 27.68 3.78
CA GLU A 19 8.65 27.59 3.91
C GLU A 19 7.93 28.29 2.75
N GLU A 20 8.29 29.54 2.47
CA GLU A 20 7.67 30.31 1.36
C GLU A 20 7.88 29.63 0.01
N ALA A 21 9.08 29.17 -0.28
CA ALA A 21 9.39 28.44 -1.51
C ALA A 21 8.62 27.09 -1.56
N PHE A 22 8.45 26.42 -0.43
CA PHE A 22 7.69 25.19 -0.39
C PHE A 22 6.20 25.42 -0.69
N HIS A 23 5.61 26.52 -0.26
CA HIS A 23 4.26 26.91 -0.64
C HIS A 23 4.12 27.22 -2.14
N ILE A 24 5.11 27.86 -2.75
CA ILE A 24 5.15 28.06 -4.21
C ILE A 24 5.23 26.70 -4.92
N PHE A 25 6.10 25.81 -4.45
CA PHE A 25 6.20 24.43 -4.96
C PHE A 25 4.88 23.66 -4.87
N LEU A 26 4.11 23.82 -3.79
CA LEU A 26 2.78 23.20 -3.66
C LEU A 26 1.82 23.75 -4.71
N THR A 27 1.81 25.07 -4.93
CA THR A 27 0.95 25.72 -5.94
C THR A 27 1.31 25.24 -7.35
N ASP A 28 2.61 25.21 -7.69
CA ASP A 28 3.10 24.69 -8.98
C ASP A 28 2.76 23.20 -9.14
N SER A 29 2.90 22.41 -8.08
CA SER A 29 2.54 21.00 -8.09
C SER A 29 1.04 20.77 -8.31
N ALA A 30 0.19 21.62 -7.72
CA ALA A 30 -1.25 21.59 -7.93
C ALA A 30 -1.60 21.98 -9.38
N ALA A 31 -0.99 23.02 -9.93
CA ALA A 31 -1.16 23.44 -11.32
C ALA A 31 -0.77 22.35 -12.32
N ARG A 32 0.24 21.52 -11.99
CA ARG A 32 0.65 20.33 -12.76
C ARG A 32 -0.26 19.13 -12.59
N GLY A 33 -1.34 19.23 -11.82
CA GLY A 33 -2.33 18.18 -11.64
C GLY A 33 -1.94 17.09 -10.65
N LEU A 34 -1.08 17.37 -9.67
CA LEU A 34 -0.83 16.42 -8.57
C LEU A 34 -2.13 16.18 -7.78
N ALA A 35 -2.35 14.91 -7.44
CA ALA A 35 -3.53 14.52 -6.67
C ALA A 35 -3.58 15.25 -5.31
N GLU A 36 -4.76 15.71 -4.91
CA GLU A 36 -5.01 16.43 -3.66
C GLU A 36 -4.45 15.70 -2.42
N LYS A 37 -4.59 14.36 -2.38
CA LYS A 37 -4.02 13.53 -1.31
C LYS A 37 -2.49 13.66 -1.24
N THR A 38 -1.79 13.80 -2.36
CA THR A 38 -0.33 14.00 -2.40
C THR A 38 0.04 15.38 -1.87
N LEU A 39 -0.69 16.42 -2.28
CA LEU A 39 -0.48 17.79 -1.78
C LEU A 39 -0.70 17.87 -0.26
N LYS A 40 -1.78 17.26 0.26
CA LYS A 40 -2.01 17.16 1.71
C LYS A 40 -0.86 16.44 2.44
N THR A 41 -0.31 15.39 1.83
CA THR A 41 0.86 14.71 2.39
C THR A 41 2.09 15.61 2.43
N TYR A 42 2.33 16.41 1.38
CA TYR A 42 3.44 17.36 1.35
C TYR A 42 3.29 18.45 2.42
N CYS A 43 2.08 19.00 2.61
CA CYS A 43 1.80 19.96 3.69
C CYS A 43 2.07 19.35 5.07
N THR A 44 1.63 18.10 5.30
CA THR A 44 1.89 17.41 6.56
C THR A 44 3.39 17.21 6.79
N HIS A 45 4.13 16.80 5.74
CA HIS A 45 5.58 16.61 5.83
C HIS A 45 6.31 17.92 6.10
N LEU A 46 5.91 19.05 5.50
CA LEU A 46 6.51 20.36 5.81
C LEU A 46 6.37 20.69 7.31
N ARG A 47 5.15 20.53 7.85
CA ARG A 47 4.89 20.75 9.28
C ARG A 47 5.73 19.82 10.16
N ASP A 48 5.83 18.53 9.79
CA ASP A 48 6.58 17.57 10.60
C ASP A 48 8.11 17.85 10.51
N ILE A 49 8.61 18.26 9.35
CA ILE A 49 10.01 18.65 9.13
C ILE A 49 10.37 19.88 9.95
N SER A 50 9.44 20.83 10.17
CA SER A 50 9.70 22.03 10.98
C SER A 50 10.09 21.75 12.43
N HIS A 51 9.85 20.55 12.94
CA HIS A 51 10.33 20.10 14.25
C HIS A 51 11.84 19.76 14.27
N TYR A 52 12.45 19.54 13.11
CA TYR A 52 13.84 19.08 12.96
C TYR A 52 14.72 20.04 12.17
N PHE A 53 14.11 21.06 11.55
CA PHE A 53 14.76 22.01 10.69
C PHE A 53 14.03 23.35 10.74
N ASP A 54 14.79 24.44 10.90
CA ASP A 54 14.22 25.79 10.85
C ASP A 54 13.80 26.16 9.41
N ILE A 55 12.50 26.02 9.14
CA ILE A 55 11.90 26.29 7.82
C ILE A 55 11.88 27.78 7.46
N SER A 56 12.21 28.71 8.42
CA SER A 56 12.41 30.12 8.14
C SER A 56 13.78 30.42 7.51
N THR A 57 14.65 29.41 7.41
CA THR A 57 15.97 29.53 6.79
C THR A 57 15.85 29.97 5.34
N PRO A 58 16.50 31.11 4.92
CA PRO A 58 16.53 31.51 3.52
C PRO A 58 17.21 30.45 2.63
N LEU A 59 16.67 30.22 1.43
CA LEU A 59 17.22 29.23 0.49
C LEU A 59 18.68 29.49 0.14
N GLY A 60 19.10 30.76 0.09
CA GLY A 60 20.49 31.14 -0.13
C GLY A 60 21.46 30.74 0.99
N LYS A 61 20.96 30.44 2.17
CA LYS A 61 21.73 29.96 3.34
C LYS A 61 21.63 28.45 3.55
N LEU A 62 20.91 27.73 2.66
CA LEU A 62 20.87 26.29 2.70
C LEU A 62 22.22 25.71 2.32
N SER A 63 22.56 24.60 2.96
CA SER A 63 23.74 23.82 2.64
C SER A 63 23.43 22.34 2.80
N ARG A 64 24.23 21.50 2.16
CA ARG A 64 24.15 20.05 2.36
C ARG A 64 24.38 19.67 3.83
N HIS A 65 25.20 20.43 4.55
CA HIS A 65 25.44 20.20 5.99
C HIS A 65 24.14 20.35 6.79
N LYS A 66 23.39 21.45 6.58
CA LYS A 66 22.08 21.65 7.24
C LYS A 66 21.08 20.53 6.93
N MET A 67 21.09 19.98 5.70
CA MET A 67 20.24 18.85 5.34
C MET A 67 20.68 17.56 6.05
N ASN A 68 21.98 17.37 6.26
CA ASN A 68 22.49 16.25 7.06
C ASN A 68 22.09 16.41 8.53
N GLU A 69 22.23 17.60 9.11
CA GLU A 69 21.81 17.89 10.51
C GLU A 69 20.32 17.57 10.72
N MET A 70 19.45 17.96 9.77
CA MET A 70 18.03 17.63 9.82
C MET A 70 17.80 16.11 9.87
N VAL A 71 18.51 15.32 9.03
CA VAL A 71 18.36 13.86 9.02
C VAL A 71 18.89 13.24 10.31
N VAL A 72 19.99 13.77 10.86
CA VAL A 72 20.56 13.33 12.16
C VAL A 72 19.57 13.60 13.27
N ALA A 73 19.02 14.81 13.37
CA ALA A 73 18.01 15.17 14.37
C ALA A 73 16.76 14.25 14.31
N MET A 74 16.29 13.90 13.08
CA MET A 74 15.21 12.94 12.90
C MET A 74 15.57 11.54 13.45
N ARG A 75 16.81 11.09 13.28
CA ARG A 75 17.29 9.80 13.81
C ARG A 75 17.39 9.82 15.33
N GLU A 76 17.95 10.87 15.89
CA GLU A 76 18.14 11.05 17.34
C GLU A 76 16.79 11.16 18.07
N SER A 77 15.74 11.69 17.42
CA SER A 77 14.39 11.71 17.97
C SER A 77 13.68 10.35 18.02
N GLY A 78 14.32 9.27 17.51
CA GLY A 78 13.73 7.93 17.50
C GLY A 78 12.67 7.72 16.41
N LEU A 79 12.60 8.58 15.39
CA LEU A 79 11.68 8.38 14.26
C LEU A 79 11.96 7.07 13.53
N ALA A 80 10.89 6.37 13.16
CA ALA A 80 10.98 5.17 12.33
C ALA A 80 11.69 5.46 11.00
N THR A 81 12.60 4.58 10.60
CA THR A 81 13.46 4.72 9.40
C THR A 81 12.65 4.97 8.12
N ASN A 82 11.46 4.36 8.00
CA ASN A 82 10.54 4.59 6.90
C ASN A 82 9.92 6.00 6.89
N SER A 83 9.67 6.59 8.07
CA SER A 83 9.20 7.98 8.19
C SER A 83 10.27 8.94 7.73
N ILE A 84 11.52 8.76 8.21
CA ILE A 84 12.68 9.55 7.77
C ILE A 84 12.84 9.46 6.25
N SER A 85 12.79 8.24 5.69
CA SER A 85 12.87 8.03 4.23
C SER A 85 11.78 8.78 3.45
N SER A 86 10.57 8.86 4.03
CA SER A 86 9.46 9.60 3.42
C SER A 86 9.71 11.11 3.43
N TYR A 87 10.19 11.66 4.53
CA TYR A 87 10.55 13.10 4.64
C TYR A 87 11.71 13.45 3.70
N VAL A 88 12.77 12.64 3.69
CA VAL A 88 13.91 12.83 2.79
C VAL A 88 13.46 12.83 1.32
N ARG A 89 12.58 11.92 0.94
CA ARG A 89 12.04 11.85 -0.43
C ARG A 89 11.25 13.09 -0.82
N VAL A 90 10.39 13.60 0.06
CA VAL A 90 9.61 14.83 -0.23
C VAL A 90 10.52 16.04 -0.31
N THR A 91 11.45 16.19 0.64
CA THR A 91 12.45 17.27 0.61
C THR A 91 13.34 17.20 -0.63
N THR A 92 13.77 16.00 -1.05
CA THR A 92 14.51 15.81 -2.31
C THR A 92 13.69 16.30 -3.52
N THR A 93 12.39 15.96 -3.55
CA THR A 93 11.50 16.39 -4.65
C THR A 93 11.39 17.92 -4.68
N PHE A 94 11.26 18.56 -3.54
CA PHE A 94 11.23 20.01 -3.39
C PHE A 94 12.56 20.66 -3.79
N LEU A 95 13.70 20.20 -3.29
CA LEU A 95 15.02 20.76 -3.63
C LEU A 95 15.36 20.59 -5.12
N ASN A 96 14.94 19.48 -5.73
CA ASN A 96 15.07 19.31 -7.19
C ASN A 96 14.21 20.32 -7.97
N TRP A 97 13.04 20.67 -7.44
CA TRP A 97 12.23 21.77 -8.00
C TRP A 97 12.94 23.12 -7.78
N CYS A 98 13.46 23.41 -6.60
CA CYS A 98 14.24 24.64 -6.33
C CYS A 98 15.44 24.79 -7.27
N ARG A 99 16.15 23.69 -7.56
CA ARG A 99 17.27 23.69 -8.52
C ARG A 99 16.80 24.05 -9.91
N ARG A 100 15.71 23.46 -10.38
CA ARG A 100 15.14 23.75 -11.70
C ARG A 100 14.69 25.19 -11.83
N GLU A 101 14.08 25.75 -10.79
CA GLU A 101 13.61 27.14 -10.72
C GLU A 101 14.74 28.13 -10.33
N LYS A 102 16.00 27.65 -10.17
CA LYS A 102 17.19 28.43 -9.84
C LYS A 102 17.15 29.16 -8.49
N TYR A 103 16.39 28.63 -7.52
CA TYR A 103 16.34 29.16 -6.16
C TYR A 103 17.57 28.74 -5.34
N CYS A 104 17.98 27.48 -5.41
CA CYS A 104 19.20 26.95 -4.77
C CYS A 104 19.68 25.68 -5.45
N ASP A 105 20.94 25.32 -5.22
CA ASP A 105 21.55 24.08 -5.73
C ASP A 105 22.05 23.22 -4.55
N VAL A 106 21.10 22.79 -3.71
CA VAL A 106 21.40 21.95 -2.54
C VAL A 106 20.81 20.56 -2.75
N GLU A 107 21.54 19.53 -2.36
CA GLU A 107 21.11 18.15 -2.44
C GLU A 107 20.84 17.55 -1.07
N MET A 108 19.77 16.75 -0.99
CA MET A 108 19.56 15.89 0.17
C MET A 108 20.61 14.77 0.24
N PRO A 109 21.02 14.36 1.47
CA PRO A 109 21.80 13.14 1.65
C PRO A 109 21.01 11.94 1.14
N LYS A 110 21.72 10.96 0.58
CA LYS A 110 21.10 9.66 0.25
C LYS A 110 20.80 8.92 1.56
N TYR A 111 19.52 8.73 1.85
CA TYR A 111 19.07 7.97 3.00
C TYR A 111 18.57 6.60 2.55
N LYS A 112 19.19 5.54 3.07
CA LYS A 112 18.76 4.17 2.83
C LYS A 112 18.10 3.65 4.11
N PRO A 113 16.77 3.45 4.13
CA PRO A 113 16.11 2.84 5.27
C PRO A 113 16.56 1.39 5.43
N GLU A 114 16.56 0.90 6.66
CA GLU A 114 16.76 -0.52 6.92
C GLU A 114 15.62 -1.33 6.30
N GLU A 115 15.97 -2.42 5.62
CA GLU A 115 14.99 -3.34 5.06
C GLU A 115 14.39 -4.16 6.22
N THR A 116 13.17 -3.84 6.60
CA THR A 116 12.43 -4.64 7.58
C THR A 116 11.66 -5.74 6.87
N VAL A 117 11.78 -6.98 7.36
CA VAL A 117 10.93 -8.10 6.91
C VAL A 117 9.47 -7.72 7.21
N LYS A 118 8.65 -7.73 6.16
CA LYS A 118 7.23 -7.42 6.33
C LYS A 118 6.54 -8.57 7.04
N GLU A 119 5.90 -8.25 8.16
CA GLU A 119 5.07 -9.20 8.87
C GLU A 119 3.95 -9.74 7.97
N THR A 120 3.52 -10.96 8.29
CA THR A 120 2.35 -11.62 7.70
C THR A 120 1.48 -12.20 8.81
N TYR A 121 0.24 -12.53 8.52
CA TYR A 121 -0.57 -13.36 9.42
C TYR A 121 -0.01 -14.79 9.44
N THR A 122 -0.01 -15.42 10.60
CA THR A 122 0.29 -16.85 10.75
C THR A 122 -0.94 -17.68 10.33
N ASP A 123 -0.75 -18.99 10.16
CA ASP A 123 -1.87 -19.88 9.83
C ASP A 123 -2.91 -19.95 10.95
N GLU A 124 -2.47 -19.89 12.20
CA GLU A 124 -3.34 -19.81 13.37
C GLU A 124 -4.14 -18.50 13.40
N ASP A 125 -3.50 -17.37 13.07
CA ASP A 125 -4.20 -16.09 12.91
C ASP A 125 -5.29 -16.19 11.83
N LEU A 126 -4.94 -16.77 10.67
CA LEU A 126 -5.87 -16.92 9.55
C LEU A 126 -7.04 -17.86 9.89
N LEU A 127 -6.80 -18.98 10.54
CA LEU A 127 -7.88 -19.89 10.95
C LEU A 127 -8.90 -19.16 11.83
N ARG A 128 -8.46 -18.37 12.82
CA ARG A 128 -9.34 -17.57 13.66
C ARG A 128 -10.10 -16.48 12.90
N LEU A 129 -9.42 -15.79 11.97
CA LEU A 129 -10.01 -14.71 11.17
C LEU A 129 -11.00 -15.21 10.13
N LEU A 130 -10.80 -16.40 9.57
CA LEU A 130 -11.65 -17.01 8.56
C LEU A 130 -12.81 -17.78 9.12
N GLU A 131 -12.82 -18.04 10.42
CA GLU A 131 -13.97 -18.66 11.10
C GLU A 131 -15.22 -17.82 10.88
N ARG A 132 -16.28 -18.47 10.37
CA ARG A 132 -17.54 -17.82 10.05
C ARG A 132 -18.17 -17.20 11.29
N PRO A 133 -18.61 -15.93 11.25
CA PRO A 133 -19.38 -15.34 12.34
C PRO A 133 -20.72 -16.03 12.56
N SER A 134 -21.25 -15.91 13.79
CA SER A 134 -22.60 -16.39 14.10
C SER A 134 -23.66 -15.81 13.17
N PRO A 135 -24.70 -16.57 12.78
CA PRO A 135 -25.82 -16.05 11.97
C PRO A 135 -26.53 -14.84 12.59
N SER A 136 -26.45 -14.67 13.91
CA SER A 136 -27.03 -13.53 14.64
C SER A 136 -26.10 -12.31 14.72
N CYS A 137 -24.94 -12.33 14.06
CA CYS A 137 -24.02 -11.22 14.09
C CYS A 137 -24.55 -9.98 13.35
N ARG A 138 -24.06 -8.80 13.73
CA ARG A 138 -24.40 -7.56 13.01
C ARG A 138 -23.87 -7.62 11.58
N PHE A 139 -24.59 -6.99 10.65
CA PHE A 139 -24.17 -6.88 9.24
C PHE A 139 -22.73 -6.37 9.08
N SER A 140 -22.33 -5.39 9.87
CA SER A 140 -20.96 -4.83 9.84
C SER A 140 -19.88 -5.86 10.19
N VAL A 141 -20.17 -6.82 11.07
CA VAL A 141 -19.26 -7.94 11.43
C VAL A 141 -19.19 -8.93 10.27
N TYR A 142 -20.34 -9.35 9.74
CA TYR A 142 -20.41 -10.27 8.60
C TYR A 142 -19.72 -9.68 7.36
N ARG A 143 -20.03 -8.43 7.01
CA ARG A 143 -19.35 -7.71 5.92
C ARG A 143 -17.84 -7.68 6.10
N THR A 144 -17.35 -7.42 7.32
CA THR A 144 -15.90 -7.37 7.58
C THR A 144 -15.26 -8.73 7.39
N TRP A 145 -15.91 -9.81 7.82
CA TRP A 145 -15.49 -11.18 7.55
C TRP A 145 -15.40 -11.47 6.04
N VAL A 146 -16.42 -11.08 5.26
CA VAL A 146 -16.40 -11.22 3.80
C VAL A 146 -15.25 -10.44 3.17
N ILE A 147 -15.01 -9.21 3.63
CA ILE A 147 -13.88 -8.38 3.17
C ILE A 147 -12.54 -9.06 3.47
N ILE A 148 -12.37 -9.65 4.65
CA ILE A 148 -11.13 -10.37 5.03
C ILE A 148 -10.91 -11.57 4.11
N ASN A 149 -11.95 -12.37 3.86
CA ASN A 149 -11.88 -13.47 2.89
C ASN A 149 -11.50 -12.97 1.50
N PHE A 150 -12.11 -11.88 1.04
CA PHE A 150 -11.82 -11.28 -0.26
C PHE A 150 -10.39 -10.72 -0.34
N LEU A 151 -9.90 -10.08 0.71
CA LEU A 151 -8.52 -9.59 0.77
C LEU A 151 -7.51 -10.74 0.72
N LEU A 152 -7.80 -11.85 1.40
CA LEU A 152 -6.93 -13.03 1.38
C LEU A 152 -7.02 -13.79 0.05
N ASN A 153 -8.17 -13.81 -0.62
CA ASN A 153 -8.33 -14.41 -1.96
C ASN A 153 -7.59 -13.61 -3.05
N SER A 154 -7.52 -12.29 -2.93
CA SER A 154 -7.12 -11.41 -4.04
C SER A 154 -5.83 -10.64 -3.82
N GLY A 155 -5.43 -10.41 -2.57
CA GLY A 155 -4.35 -9.52 -2.22
C GLY A 155 -4.54 -8.06 -2.68
N CYS A 156 -5.76 -7.63 -3.06
CA CYS A 156 -5.97 -6.31 -3.63
C CYS A 156 -5.79 -5.18 -2.59
N ARG A 157 -5.71 -3.93 -3.06
CA ARG A 157 -5.55 -2.77 -2.17
C ARG A 157 -6.87 -2.40 -1.50
N ALA A 158 -6.82 -1.85 -0.30
CA ALA A 158 -7.99 -1.35 0.43
C ALA A 158 -8.85 -0.38 -0.40
N ALA A 159 -8.23 0.49 -1.18
CA ALA A 159 -8.95 1.41 -2.08
C ALA A 159 -9.74 0.65 -3.16
N THR A 160 -9.18 -0.43 -3.71
CA THR A 160 -9.85 -1.30 -4.69
C THR A 160 -11.07 -1.97 -4.05
N VAL A 161 -10.93 -2.59 -2.86
CA VAL A 161 -12.05 -3.21 -2.13
C VAL A 161 -13.21 -2.22 -1.96
N ARG A 162 -12.90 -0.99 -1.57
CA ARG A 162 -13.88 0.06 -1.34
C ARG A 162 -14.59 0.55 -2.61
N SER A 163 -13.99 0.38 -3.78
CA SER A 163 -14.53 0.87 -5.05
C SER A 163 -15.32 -0.17 -5.84
N ILE A 164 -15.31 -1.44 -5.42
CA ILE A 164 -16.05 -2.51 -6.11
C ILE A 164 -17.55 -2.26 -5.97
N LYS A 165 -18.26 -2.36 -7.10
CA LYS A 165 -19.71 -2.32 -7.20
C LYS A 165 -20.30 -3.73 -7.41
N ASN A 166 -21.60 -3.88 -7.21
CA ASN A 166 -22.28 -5.16 -7.45
C ASN A 166 -22.12 -5.62 -8.91
N CYS A 167 -22.20 -4.69 -9.87
CA CYS A 167 -22.03 -4.99 -11.31
C CYS A 167 -20.60 -5.38 -11.71
N ASP A 168 -19.60 -5.13 -10.85
CA ASP A 168 -18.22 -5.55 -11.11
C ASP A 168 -18.00 -7.05 -10.80
N VAL A 169 -18.96 -7.71 -10.11
CA VAL A 169 -18.84 -9.10 -9.66
C VAL A 169 -19.51 -10.03 -10.67
N ASP A 170 -18.72 -10.89 -11.27
CA ASP A 170 -19.18 -11.95 -12.16
C ASP A 170 -18.95 -13.31 -11.48
N LEU A 171 -20.00 -13.83 -10.85
CA LEU A 171 -19.95 -15.10 -10.12
C LEU A 171 -19.96 -16.32 -11.05
N GLU A 172 -20.38 -16.17 -12.31
CA GLU A 172 -20.38 -17.27 -13.30
C GLU A 172 -18.96 -17.46 -13.86
N GLN A 173 -18.29 -16.35 -14.16
CA GLN A 173 -16.89 -16.37 -14.63
C GLN A 173 -15.88 -16.41 -13.48
N HIS A 174 -16.33 -16.48 -12.23
CA HIS A 174 -15.47 -16.49 -11.04
C HIS A 174 -14.47 -15.34 -10.99
N GLN A 175 -14.95 -14.10 -11.23
CA GLN A 175 -14.07 -12.94 -11.28
C GLN A 175 -14.74 -11.66 -10.79
N VAL A 176 -13.92 -10.68 -10.43
CA VAL A 176 -14.33 -9.29 -10.21
C VAL A 176 -13.55 -8.40 -11.17
N ILE A 177 -14.24 -7.54 -11.92
CA ILE A 177 -13.64 -6.65 -12.91
C ILE A 177 -13.62 -5.24 -12.33
N THR A 178 -12.47 -4.75 -11.89
CA THR A 178 -12.34 -3.41 -11.32
C THR A 178 -11.89 -2.40 -12.38
N ARG A 179 -12.70 -1.34 -12.58
CA ARG A 179 -12.44 -0.27 -13.55
C ARG A 179 -11.80 0.97 -12.94
N HIS A 180 -11.81 1.09 -11.60
CA HIS A 180 -11.41 2.27 -10.86
C HIS A 180 -10.08 2.08 -10.10
N ASN A 181 -8.99 1.80 -10.82
CA ASN A 181 -7.66 1.72 -10.23
C ASN A 181 -6.90 3.05 -10.39
N LYS A 182 -5.98 3.35 -9.47
CA LYS A 182 -5.10 4.53 -9.50
C LYS A 182 -4.43 4.77 -10.87
N ASN A 183 -4.27 3.71 -11.67
CA ASN A 183 -3.62 3.74 -12.99
C ASN A 183 -4.64 3.72 -14.15
N LYS A 184 -5.94 3.88 -13.90
CA LYS A 184 -7.02 3.79 -14.92
C LYS A 184 -7.01 2.50 -15.76
N LYS A 185 -6.34 1.44 -15.30
CA LYS A 185 -6.28 0.13 -15.96
C LYS A 185 -7.35 -0.79 -15.38
N VAL A 186 -8.07 -1.49 -16.24
CA VAL A 186 -8.96 -2.58 -15.84
C VAL A 186 -8.12 -3.68 -15.20
N GLN A 187 -8.54 -4.15 -14.04
CA GLN A 187 -7.93 -5.30 -13.37
C GLN A 187 -8.98 -6.38 -13.17
N VAL A 188 -8.69 -7.58 -13.65
CA VAL A 188 -9.48 -8.78 -13.39
C VAL A 188 -8.92 -9.46 -12.14
N ILE A 189 -9.79 -9.71 -11.17
CA ILE A 189 -9.47 -10.38 -9.90
C ILE A 189 -10.16 -11.75 -9.93
N PRO A 190 -9.43 -12.86 -10.03
CA PRO A 190 -10.02 -14.19 -10.00
C PRO A 190 -10.54 -14.53 -8.60
N LEU A 191 -11.62 -15.30 -8.56
CA LEU A 191 -12.24 -15.79 -7.34
C LEU A 191 -12.12 -17.31 -7.26
N CYS A 192 -11.65 -17.83 -6.13
CA CYS A 192 -11.74 -19.26 -5.86
C CYS A 192 -13.20 -19.66 -5.60
N ARG A 193 -13.54 -20.94 -5.77
CA ARG A 193 -14.91 -21.45 -5.58
C ARG A 193 -15.51 -21.08 -4.22
N GLN A 194 -14.72 -21.15 -3.15
CA GLN A 194 -15.14 -20.76 -1.81
C GLN A 194 -15.53 -19.29 -1.75
N MET A 195 -14.72 -18.39 -2.38
CA MET A 195 -15.02 -16.95 -2.40
C MET A 195 -16.29 -16.64 -3.21
N VAL A 196 -16.54 -17.38 -4.30
CA VAL A 196 -17.79 -17.26 -5.07
C VAL A 196 -19.00 -17.59 -4.20
N THR A 197 -18.94 -18.66 -3.42
CA THR A 197 -20.03 -19.04 -2.48
C THR A 197 -20.27 -17.95 -1.43
N ILE A 198 -19.19 -17.41 -0.82
CA ILE A 198 -19.27 -16.35 0.18
C ILE A 198 -19.87 -15.07 -0.45
N LEU A 199 -19.44 -14.67 -1.64
CA LEU A 199 -19.95 -13.47 -2.29
C LEU A 199 -21.40 -13.62 -2.75
N ARG A 200 -21.82 -14.79 -3.22
CA ARG A 200 -23.22 -15.05 -3.58
C ARG A 200 -24.14 -14.86 -2.39
N GLU A 201 -23.82 -15.45 -1.27
CA GLU A 201 -24.57 -15.29 -0.01
C GLU A 201 -24.54 -13.84 0.49
N TYR A 202 -23.37 -13.21 0.44
CA TYR A 202 -23.21 -11.81 0.86
C TYR A 202 -24.07 -10.87 0.02
N GLN A 203 -24.12 -11.04 -1.31
CA GLN A 203 -24.96 -10.23 -2.20
C GLN A 203 -26.45 -10.40 -1.92
N GLN A 204 -26.89 -11.61 -1.57
CA GLN A 204 -28.28 -11.86 -1.17
C GLN A 204 -28.65 -11.10 0.12
N ILE A 205 -27.76 -11.11 1.11
CA ILE A 205 -27.96 -10.42 2.40
C ILE A 205 -27.87 -8.89 2.21
N ARG A 206 -26.90 -8.43 1.42
CA ARG A 206 -26.64 -7.01 1.18
C ARG A 206 -27.72 -6.40 0.32
N GLY A 207 -28.25 -7.11 -0.68
CA GLY A 207 -29.18 -6.59 -1.66
C GLY A 207 -28.61 -5.43 -2.51
N GLY A 208 -29.50 -4.51 -2.93
CA GLY A 208 -29.14 -3.28 -3.62
C GLY A 208 -29.03 -3.41 -5.14
N ALA A 209 -28.85 -2.27 -5.82
CA ALA A 209 -28.77 -2.15 -7.27
C ALA A 209 -27.36 -2.53 -7.79
N ALA A 210 -27.26 -2.72 -9.12
CA ALA A 210 -26.00 -3.05 -9.81
C ALA A 210 -24.89 -2.00 -9.57
N GLU A 211 -25.25 -0.73 -9.55
CA GLU A 211 -24.30 0.38 -9.39
C GLU A 211 -23.92 0.69 -7.93
N ASP A 212 -24.56 0.02 -6.97
CA ASP A 212 -24.21 0.20 -5.55
C ASP A 212 -22.88 -0.45 -5.21
N TYR A 213 -22.21 0.11 -4.19
CA TYR A 213 -20.95 -0.45 -3.69
C TYR A 213 -21.18 -1.84 -3.09
N LEU A 214 -20.39 -2.82 -3.49
CA LEU A 214 -20.44 -4.18 -2.95
C LEU A 214 -20.23 -4.15 -1.42
N PHE A 215 -19.19 -3.47 -0.96
CA PHE A 215 -18.86 -3.31 0.45
C PHE A 215 -19.25 -1.91 0.92
N CYS A 216 -20.47 -1.77 1.40
CA CYS A 216 -21.05 -0.50 1.83
C CYS A 216 -21.12 -0.36 3.36
N ASN A 217 -21.42 0.86 3.84
CA ASN A 217 -21.84 1.08 5.22
C ASN A 217 -23.30 0.62 5.43
N GLU A 218 -23.86 0.82 6.60
CA GLU A 218 -25.26 0.45 6.92
C GLU A 218 -26.30 1.27 6.14
N CYS A 219 -25.91 2.43 5.59
CA CYS A 219 -26.73 3.28 4.73
C CYS A 219 -26.57 2.97 3.23
N GLY A 220 -25.81 1.96 2.84
CA GLY A 220 -25.56 1.63 1.43
C GLY A 220 -24.43 2.43 0.78
N GLU A 221 -23.80 3.39 1.50
CA GLU A 221 -22.76 4.25 0.96
C GLU A 221 -21.37 3.58 0.97
N GLN A 222 -20.45 4.15 0.19
CA GLN A 222 -19.07 3.70 0.14
C GLN A 222 -18.40 3.75 1.51
N LEU A 223 -17.74 2.65 1.92
CA LEU A 223 -16.91 2.65 3.12
C LEU A 223 -15.80 3.69 3.03
N THR A 224 -15.62 4.50 4.07
CA THR A 224 -14.43 5.35 4.20
C THR A 224 -13.18 4.50 4.47
N GLU A 225 -11.99 5.04 4.16
CA GLU A 225 -10.73 4.36 4.45
C GLU A 225 -10.58 4.07 5.96
N SER A 226 -11.02 5.01 6.78
CA SER A 226 -11.01 4.88 8.24
C SER A 226 -11.98 3.81 8.73
N ALA A 227 -13.23 3.78 8.20
CA ALA A 227 -14.24 2.80 8.58
C ALA A 227 -13.79 1.37 8.23
N LEU A 228 -13.22 1.16 7.03
CA LEU A 228 -12.67 -0.14 6.64
C LEU A 228 -11.54 -0.58 7.58
N ARG A 229 -10.57 0.31 7.84
CA ARG A 229 -9.45 0.02 8.74
C ARG A 229 -9.90 -0.30 10.16
N GLN A 230 -10.79 0.51 10.72
CA GLN A 230 -11.32 0.30 12.07
C GLN A 230 -12.18 -0.97 12.16
N GLY A 231 -12.98 -1.26 11.12
CA GLY A 231 -13.78 -2.49 11.04
C GLY A 231 -12.89 -3.73 11.12
N ILE A 232 -11.83 -3.79 10.29
CA ILE A 232 -10.86 -4.89 10.32
C ILE A 232 -10.14 -4.95 11.67
N ALA A 233 -9.73 -3.82 12.24
CA ALA A 233 -9.03 -3.81 13.52
C ALA A 233 -9.89 -4.40 14.65
N ARG A 234 -11.15 -3.93 14.77
CA ARG A 234 -12.09 -4.46 15.78
C ARG A 234 -12.39 -5.95 15.57
N TYR A 235 -12.57 -6.36 14.31
CA TYR A 235 -12.82 -7.76 13.98
C TYR A 235 -11.63 -8.64 14.36
N ASN A 236 -10.42 -8.26 13.99
CA ASN A 236 -9.22 -9.02 14.33
C ASN A 236 -9.02 -9.12 15.84
N GLN A 237 -9.20 -8.00 16.56
CA GLN A 237 -9.13 -7.99 18.04
C GLN A 237 -10.17 -8.91 18.66
N SER A 238 -11.43 -8.92 18.16
CA SER A 238 -12.49 -9.81 18.66
C SER A 238 -12.19 -11.30 18.42
N ARG A 239 -11.27 -11.61 17.50
CA ARG A 239 -10.77 -12.96 17.20
C ARG A 239 -9.43 -13.27 17.88
N GLY A 240 -8.98 -12.41 18.81
CA GLY A 240 -7.71 -12.59 19.52
C GLY A 240 -6.47 -12.39 18.64
N VAL A 241 -6.59 -11.63 17.53
CA VAL A 241 -5.49 -11.32 16.62
C VAL A 241 -5.10 -9.84 16.78
N SER A 242 -3.89 -9.59 17.27
CA SER A 242 -3.38 -8.24 17.54
C SER A 242 -3.04 -7.44 16.28
N LYS A 243 -2.68 -8.13 15.18
CA LYS A 243 -2.34 -7.51 13.91
C LYS A 243 -3.59 -7.01 13.20
N THR A 244 -3.59 -5.74 12.71
CA THR A 244 -4.82 -5.07 12.24
C THR A 244 -4.70 -4.41 10.86
N GLY A 245 -3.59 -4.53 10.18
CA GLY A 245 -3.33 -3.82 8.93
C GLY A 245 -3.98 -4.44 7.69
N THR A 246 -4.71 -3.66 6.88
CA THR A 246 -5.24 -4.13 5.58
C THR A 246 -4.14 -4.57 4.62
N HIS A 247 -3.00 -3.90 4.63
CA HIS A 247 -1.84 -4.28 3.81
C HIS A 247 -1.21 -5.60 4.24
N LEU A 248 -1.42 -6.03 5.48
CA LEU A 248 -0.92 -7.29 5.99
C LEU A 248 -1.56 -8.48 5.27
N PHE A 249 -2.87 -8.43 4.98
CA PHE A 249 -3.54 -9.43 4.13
C PHE A 249 -2.91 -9.54 2.75
N ARG A 250 -2.56 -8.41 2.15
CA ARG A 250 -1.88 -8.40 0.84
C ARG A 250 -0.47 -8.99 0.92
N HIS A 251 0.28 -8.72 2.00
CA HIS A 251 1.59 -9.34 2.23
C HIS A 251 1.44 -10.84 2.45
N THR A 252 0.45 -11.26 3.23
CA THR A 252 0.14 -12.67 3.49
C THR A 252 -0.27 -13.39 2.20
N PHE A 253 -1.18 -12.80 1.40
CA PHE A 253 -1.55 -13.35 0.09
C PHE A 253 -0.32 -13.54 -0.80
N ALA A 254 0.50 -12.50 -0.93
CA ALA A 254 1.67 -12.55 -1.81
C ALA A 254 2.67 -13.61 -1.37
N ARG A 255 2.95 -13.71 -0.06
CA ARG A 255 3.85 -14.74 0.47
C ARG A 255 3.29 -16.14 0.26
N LYS A 256 2.03 -16.38 0.68
CA LYS A 256 1.40 -17.70 0.51
C LYS A 256 1.29 -18.12 -0.95
N TYR A 257 0.95 -17.19 -1.84
CA TYR A 257 0.89 -17.46 -3.27
C TYR A 257 2.24 -17.94 -3.84
N LEU A 258 3.34 -17.30 -3.43
CA LEU A 258 4.68 -17.68 -3.90
C LEU A 258 5.21 -18.95 -3.23
N MET A 259 5.02 -19.10 -1.92
CA MET A 259 5.67 -20.14 -1.13
C MET A 259 4.83 -21.40 -0.96
N ASP A 260 3.53 -21.23 -0.69
CA ASP A 260 2.65 -22.36 -0.34
C ASP A 260 1.90 -22.89 -1.59
N CYS A 261 1.63 -22.03 -2.58
CA CYS A 261 0.86 -22.38 -3.78
C CYS A 261 1.71 -22.56 -5.04
N GLY A 262 3.04 -22.47 -4.95
CA GLY A 262 3.92 -22.63 -6.13
C GLY A 262 3.74 -21.55 -7.20
N GLY A 263 3.18 -20.39 -6.86
CA GLY A 263 2.93 -19.29 -7.78
C GLY A 263 4.20 -18.59 -8.23
N ASN A 264 4.21 -18.03 -9.43
CA ASN A 264 5.35 -17.28 -9.93
C ASN A 264 5.19 -15.76 -9.77
N ALA A 265 6.32 -15.04 -9.72
CA ALA A 265 6.36 -13.60 -9.49
C ALA A 265 5.69 -12.76 -10.58
N PHE A 266 5.68 -13.20 -11.84
CA PHE A 266 5.04 -12.48 -12.95
C PHE A 266 3.53 -12.55 -12.85
N THR A 267 2.98 -13.73 -12.53
CA THR A 267 1.54 -13.89 -12.28
C THR A 267 1.13 -13.10 -11.03
N LEU A 268 1.92 -13.15 -9.95
CA LEU A 268 1.68 -12.35 -8.75
C LEU A 268 1.67 -10.84 -9.07
N GLN A 269 2.59 -10.37 -9.93
CA GLN A 269 2.61 -8.97 -10.37
C GLN A 269 1.28 -8.57 -11.02
N LYS A 270 0.74 -9.40 -11.90
CA LYS A 270 -0.56 -9.16 -12.55
C LYS A 270 -1.71 -9.18 -11.54
N LEU A 271 -1.77 -10.20 -10.68
CA LEU A 271 -2.80 -10.34 -9.65
C LEU A 271 -2.83 -9.13 -8.71
N LEU A 272 -1.66 -8.66 -8.27
CA LEU A 272 -1.55 -7.50 -7.40
C LEU A 272 -1.72 -6.15 -8.13
N GLY A 273 -1.72 -6.11 -9.46
CA GLY A 273 -1.76 -4.88 -10.24
C GLY A 273 -0.53 -3.98 -9.99
N HIS A 274 0.66 -4.59 -9.95
CA HIS A 274 1.92 -3.85 -9.83
C HIS A 274 2.39 -3.37 -11.19
N SER A 275 2.72 -2.08 -11.30
CA SER A 275 3.23 -1.48 -12.54
C SER A 275 4.65 -1.94 -12.89
N THR A 276 5.43 -2.38 -11.91
CA THR A 276 6.81 -2.84 -12.09
C THR A 276 7.08 -4.10 -11.27
N LEU A 277 7.97 -4.96 -11.77
CA LEU A 277 8.41 -6.17 -11.06
C LEU A 277 9.16 -5.81 -9.77
N LYS A 278 9.81 -4.64 -9.71
CA LYS A 278 10.48 -4.15 -8.49
C LYS A 278 9.54 -4.09 -7.29
N MET A 279 8.25 -3.76 -7.50
CA MET A 279 7.24 -3.76 -6.43
C MET A 279 6.93 -5.19 -5.93
N THR A 280 7.02 -6.19 -6.80
CA THR A 280 6.79 -7.60 -6.46
C THR A 280 8.04 -8.22 -5.83
N LYS A 281 9.24 -7.76 -6.19
CA LYS A 281 10.51 -8.26 -5.65
C LYS A 281 10.57 -8.23 -4.12
N HIS A 282 9.91 -7.27 -3.46
CA HIS A 282 9.82 -7.24 -2.00
C HIS A 282 9.14 -8.47 -1.37
N TYR A 283 8.39 -9.25 -2.15
CA TYR A 283 7.79 -10.51 -1.72
C TYR A 283 8.62 -11.73 -2.13
N CYS A 284 9.59 -11.52 -3.03
CA CYS A 284 10.47 -12.57 -3.55
C CYS A 284 11.78 -12.68 -2.75
N ASN A 285 11.91 -11.98 -1.62
CA ASN A 285 13.02 -12.20 -0.68
C ASN A 285 12.82 -13.58 -0.03
N ILE A 286 13.14 -14.60 -0.83
CA ILE A 286 13.08 -16.00 -0.48
C ILE A 286 14.32 -16.26 0.40
N PHE A 287 14.10 -16.74 1.60
CA PHE A 287 15.19 -17.23 2.44
C PHE A 287 15.71 -18.54 1.85
N ASP A 288 16.99 -18.83 1.99
CA ASP A 288 17.62 -20.06 1.49
C ASP A 288 16.89 -21.34 1.96
N ALA A 289 16.32 -21.30 3.18
CA ALA A 289 15.51 -22.38 3.73
C ALA A 289 14.19 -22.62 2.95
N ASP A 290 13.54 -21.54 2.44
CA ASP A 290 12.32 -21.67 1.65
C ASP A 290 12.61 -22.21 0.25
N ILE A 291 13.79 -21.90 -0.33
CA ILE A 291 14.25 -22.48 -1.60
C ILE A 291 14.48 -23.98 -1.44
N ALA A 292 15.18 -24.38 -0.38
CA ALA A 292 15.50 -25.80 -0.14
C ALA A 292 14.22 -26.63 0.07
N LYS A 293 13.22 -26.09 0.77
CA LYS A 293 11.96 -26.79 1.08
C LYS A 293 11.16 -27.19 -0.16
N ASN A 294 11.17 -26.37 -1.21
CA ASN A 294 10.37 -26.60 -2.42
C ASN A 294 11.23 -27.07 -3.61
N PHE A 295 12.54 -27.27 -3.40
CA PHE A 295 13.45 -27.55 -4.50
C PHE A 295 13.16 -28.90 -5.18
N ASP A 296 12.77 -29.91 -4.41
CA ASP A 296 12.43 -31.24 -4.96
C ASP A 296 11.19 -31.19 -5.88
N GLU A 297 10.21 -30.29 -5.59
CA GLU A 297 9.04 -30.11 -6.44
C GLU A 297 9.35 -29.29 -7.70
N CYS A 298 10.34 -28.40 -7.65
CA CYS A 298 10.71 -27.49 -8.73
C CYS A 298 11.90 -28.00 -9.55
N SER A 299 12.65 -29.00 -9.07
CA SER A 299 13.84 -29.52 -9.75
C SER A 299 13.46 -30.24 -11.05
N PRO A 300 14.00 -29.82 -12.21
CA PRO A 300 13.80 -30.56 -13.47
C PRO A 300 14.22 -32.02 -13.38
N LEU A 301 15.24 -32.31 -12.60
CA LEU A 301 15.73 -33.68 -12.38
C LEU A 301 14.69 -34.54 -11.64
N ALA A 302 14.01 -33.98 -10.65
CA ALA A 302 12.97 -34.70 -9.91
C ALA A 302 11.72 -34.95 -10.73
N GLN A 303 11.43 -34.09 -11.72
CA GLN A 303 10.29 -34.24 -12.63
C GLN A 303 10.54 -35.21 -13.80
N ILE A 304 11.80 -35.47 -14.14
CA ILE A 304 12.16 -36.42 -15.16
C ILE A 304 12.10 -37.81 -14.54
N LYS A 305 11.09 -38.61 -14.94
CA LYS A 305 11.04 -40.04 -14.56
C LYS A 305 12.24 -40.76 -15.17
N SER A 306 13.31 -40.95 -14.37
CA SER A 306 14.40 -41.79 -14.81
C SER A 306 13.93 -43.23 -14.90
N SER A 307 13.99 -43.82 -16.09
CA SER A 307 14.04 -45.29 -16.20
C SER A 307 15.28 -45.76 -15.42
N ARG A 308 15.08 -46.48 -14.32
CA ARG A 308 16.17 -47.03 -13.51
C ARG A 308 17.00 -47.96 -14.41
N GLN A 309 18.09 -47.47 -14.96
CA GLN A 309 19.13 -48.31 -15.51
C GLN A 309 20.01 -48.73 -14.32
N THR A 310 19.97 -50.02 -14.01
CA THR A 310 20.87 -50.64 -13.01
C THR A 310 22.24 -50.64 -13.60
N ILE A 311 23.17 -49.87 -13.03
CA ILE A 311 24.58 -49.95 -13.38
C ILE A 311 25.08 -51.26 -12.81
N ARG A 312 25.37 -52.23 -13.66
CA ARG A 312 26.08 -53.46 -13.27
C ARG A 312 27.53 -53.09 -13.00
N ARG A 313 28.03 -53.43 -11.81
CA ARG A 313 29.42 -53.39 -11.46
C ARG A 313 30.19 -54.55 -12.11
#